data_a7bd27edabd87b8a9e2f60b5502f93b2
#
_entry.id   a7bd27edabd87b8a9e2f60b5502f93b2
#
_cell.length_a   1.000
_cell.length_b   1.000
_cell.length_c   1.000
_cell.angle_alpha   90.00
_cell.angle_beta   90.00
_cell.angle_gamma   90.00
#
_symmetry.space_group_name_H-M   'P 1'
#
loop_
_entity.id
_entity.type
_entity.pdbx_description
1 polymer ?
#
loop_
_entity_poly.entity_id
_entity_poly.type
_entity_poly.pdbx_seq_one_letter_code
_entity_poly.pdbx_strand_id
1 'polypeptide(L)'
;MTTKILIVRTSSLGDLVHMLPAISDIAAHVPQAQIDWIVEEAFAEIPAWHPAVHEVIPVAHRRWRKQWWSARSRAERAALRANLKARQYDVVLDMQALMKSIWLVRQTNGLRHGLDIRSAREPLASFFYNVKHRVKFW
;
A
#
# COMPACT_ATOMS: atom_id res chain seq x y z
N MET A 1 -21.28 -6.18 -7.76
CA MET A 1 -20.33 -5.06 -7.88
C MET A 1 -18.98 -5.44 -7.30
N THR A 2 -17.93 -5.17 -8.03
CA THR A 2 -16.56 -5.43 -7.56
C THR A 2 -16.12 -4.33 -6.60
N THR A 3 -15.63 -4.71 -5.42
CA THR A 3 -15.02 -3.77 -4.49
C THR A 3 -13.51 -3.75 -4.73
N LYS A 4 -12.99 -2.62 -5.15
CA LYS A 4 -11.57 -2.46 -5.46
C LYS A 4 -10.82 -1.93 -4.26
N ILE A 5 -9.85 -2.70 -3.78
CA ILE A 5 -9.08 -2.42 -2.57
C ILE A 5 -7.60 -2.36 -2.92
N LEU A 6 -6.93 -1.30 -2.50
CA LEU A 6 -5.49 -1.18 -2.60
C LEU A 6 -4.87 -1.35 -1.22
N ILE A 7 -3.93 -2.28 -1.10
CA ILE A 7 -3.13 -2.48 0.10
C ILE A 7 -1.77 -1.82 -0.11
N VAL A 8 -1.37 -0.98 0.82
CA VAL A 8 -0.04 -0.34 0.80
C VAL A 8 0.78 -0.92 1.95
N ARG A 9 1.63 -1.90 1.64
CA ARG A 9 2.59 -2.50 2.55
C ARG A 9 3.83 -2.89 1.75
N THR A 10 4.88 -2.07 1.83
CA THR A 10 6.05 -2.22 0.96
C THR A 10 7.15 -3.10 1.55
N SER A 11 7.28 -3.17 2.87
CA SER A 11 8.31 -3.93 3.60
C SER A 11 7.86 -4.20 5.04
N SER A 12 8.55 -4.96 5.84
CA SER A 12 9.67 -5.82 5.51
C SER A 12 9.20 -7.25 5.26
N LEU A 13 10.13 -8.17 4.97
CA LEU A 13 9.80 -9.56 4.60
C LEU A 13 8.83 -10.22 5.57
N GLY A 14 9.13 -10.19 6.88
CA GLY A 14 8.26 -10.80 7.89
C GLY A 14 6.88 -10.15 7.96
N ASP A 15 6.83 -8.83 7.87
CA ASP A 15 5.57 -8.08 7.89
C ASP A 15 4.69 -8.42 6.68
N LEU A 16 5.31 -8.63 5.51
CA LEU A 16 4.58 -8.99 4.30
C LEU A 16 3.97 -10.40 4.43
N VAL A 17 4.72 -11.34 4.98
CA VAL A 17 4.21 -12.70 5.24
C VAL A 17 3.05 -12.66 6.22
N HIS A 18 3.14 -11.84 7.26
CA HIS A 18 2.06 -11.66 8.25
C HIS A 18 0.81 -10.99 7.66
N MET A 19 0.93 -10.31 6.52
CA MET A 19 -0.23 -9.74 5.83
C MET A 19 -1.06 -10.77 5.09
N LEU A 20 -0.52 -11.94 4.77
CA LEU A 20 -1.23 -12.94 3.97
C LEU A 20 -2.55 -13.41 4.62
N PRO A 21 -2.60 -13.69 5.95
CA PRO A 21 -3.88 -13.99 6.60
C PRO A 21 -4.89 -12.85 6.52
N ALA A 22 -4.44 -11.60 6.63
CA ALA A 22 -5.31 -10.43 6.52
C ALA A 22 -5.94 -10.34 5.12
N ILE A 23 -5.19 -10.63 4.09
CA ILE A 23 -5.70 -10.69 2.72
C ILE A 23 -6.78 -11.78 2.60
N SER A 24 -6.56 -12.95 3.20
CA SER A 24 -7.56 -14.02 3.24
C SER A 24 -8.85 -13.57 3.92
N ASP A 25 -8.73 -12.85 5.03
CA ASP A 25 -9.89 -12.34 5.77
C ASP A 25 -10.67 -11.31 4.95
N ILE A 26 -9.99 -10.40 4.28
CA ILE A 26 -10.64 -9.42 3.40
C ILE A 26 -11.39 -10.15 2.27
N ALA A 27 -10.75 -11.10 1.63
CA ALA A 27 -11.34 -11.86 0.54
C ALA A 27 -12.57 -12.67 0.99
N ALA A 28 -12.56 -13.18 2.23
CA ALA A 28 -13.67 -13.94 2.79
C ALA A 28 -14.88 -13.07 3.18
N HIS A 29 -14.63 -11.82 3.62
CA HIS A 29 -15.68 -10.98 4.20
C HIS A 29 -16.14 -9.85 3.28
N VAL A 30 -15.38 -9.49 2.26
CA VAL A 30 -15.74 -8.42 1.31
C VAL A 30 -16.20 -9.07 -0.01
N PRO A 31 -17.49 -8.93 -0.38
CA PRO A 31 -17.99 -9.55 -1.60
C PRO A 31 -17.27 -9.03 -2.84
N GLN A 32 -16.84 -9.94 -3.69
CA GLN A 32 -16.17 -9.62 -4.97
C GLN A 32 -14.99 -8.66 -4.80
N ALA A 33 -14.19 -8.84 -3.73
CA ALA A 33 -13.03 -8.01 -3.50
C ALA A 33 -11.98 -8.21 -4.61
N GLN A 34 -11.51 -7.10 -5.17
CA GLN A 34 -10.40 -7.07 -6.09
C GLN A 34 -9.26 -6.36 -5.40
N ILE A 35 -8.26 -7.12 -4.97
CA ILE A 35 -7.17 -6.62 -4.10
C ILE A 35 -5.91 -6.44 -4.93
N ASP A 36 -5.43 -5.19 -4.98
CA ASP A 36 -4.12 -4.86 -5.50
C ASP A 36 -3.20 -4.54 -4.31
N TRP A 37 -1.93 -4.86 -4.43
CA TRP A 37 -0.97 -4.70 -3.34
C TRP A 37 0.29 -4.02 -3.85
N ILE A 38 0.62 -2.85 -3.27
CA ILE A 38 1.87 -2.14 -3.52
C ILE A 38 2.94 -2.70 -2.58
N VAL A 39 4.06 -3.11 -3.15
CA VAL A 39 5.15 -3.77 -2.44
C VAL A 39 6.51 -3.35 -3.01
N GLU A 40 7.54 -3.37 -2.19
CA GLU A 40 8.92 -3.15 -2.67
C GLU A 40 9.30 -4.23 -3.70
N GLU A 41 9.96 -3.84 -4.79
CA GLU A 41 10.27 -4.73 -5.91
C GLU A 41 11.01 -6.01 -5.49
N ALA A 42 11.89 -5.91 -4.46
CA ALA A 42 12.64 -7.05 -3.96
C ALA A 42 11.73 -8.13 -3.34
N PHE A 43 10.51 -7.77 -2.95
CA PHE A 43 9.57 -8.66 -2.26
C PHE A 43 8.29 -8.94 -3.07
N ALA A 44 8.26 -8.57 -4.34
CA ALA A 44 7.06 -8.67 -5.18
C ALA A 44 6.50 -10.08 -5.29
N GLU A 45 7.34 -11.10 -5.09
CA GLU A 45 6.93 -12.50 -5.14
C GLU A 45 5.95 -12.86 -4.02
N ILE A 46 6.09 -12.25 -2.84
CA ILE A 46 5.28 -12.62 -1.66
C ILE A 46 3.79 -12.35 -1.88
N PRO A 47 3.36 -11.14 -2.28
CA PRO A 47 1.96 -10.92 -2.61
C PRO A 47 1.44 -11.84 -3.72
N ALA A 48 2.30 -12.17 -4.67
CA ALA A 48 1.94 -13.03 -5.79
C ALA A 48 1.60 -14.47 -5.36
N TRP A 49 2.01 -14.90 -4.17
CA TRP A 49 1.66 -16.22 -3.65
C TRP A 49 0.18 -16.33 -3.27
N HIS A 50 -0.49 -15.21 -2.99
CA HIS A 50 -1.87 -15.25 -2.51
C HIS A 50 -2.87 -15.21 -3.68
N PRO A 51 -3.76 -16.21 -3.81
CA PRO A 51 -4.68 -16.29 -4.95
C PRO A 51 -5.72 -15.16 -4.99
N ALA A 52 -5.98 -14.50 -3.86
CA ALA A 52 -6.93 -13.38 -3.81
C ALA A 52 -6.31 -12.04 -4.23
N VAL A 53 -5.00 -11.96 -4.38
CA VAL A 53 -4.33 -10.75 -4.90
C VAL A 53 -4.51 -10.69 -6.41
N HIS A 54 -5.18 -9.65 -6.87
CA HIS A 54 -5.47 -9.43 -8.29
C HIS A 54 -4.23 -8.93 -9.03
N GLU A 55 -3.55 -7.92 -8.46
CA GLU A 55 -2.37 -7.34 -9.09
C GLU A 55 -1.35 -6.92 -8.04
N VAL A 56 -0.07 -7.17 -8.34
CA VAL A 56 1.07 -6.73 -7.54
C VAL A 56 1.67 -5.51 -8.22
N ILE A 57 1.78 -4.41 -7.48
CA ILE A 57 2.32 -3.15 -8.00
C ILE A 57 3.68 -2.92 -7.32
N PRO A 58 4.80 -3.18 -8.01
CA PRO A 58 6.11 -3.02 -7.43
C PRO A 58 6.52 -1.56 -7.37
N VAL A 59 7.23 -1.19 -6.30
CA VAL A 59 7.87 0.11 -6.13
C VAL A 59 9.34 -0.11 -5.81
N ALA A 60 10.17 0.89 -6.08
CA ALA A 60 11.61 0.79 -5.92
C ALA A 60 12.15 1.86 -4.96
N HIS A 61 11.53 1.99 -3.77
CA HIS A 61 11.89 3.01 -2.79
C HIS A 61 13.36 2.96 -2.39
N ARG A 62 13.93 1.75 -2.22
CA ARG A 62 15.33 1.60 -1.85
C ARG A 62 16.25 2.14 -2.94
N ARG A 63 15.96 1.82 -4.19
CA ARG A 63 16.74 2.26 -5.34
C ARG A 63 16.54 3.76 -5.58
N TRP A 64 15.32 4.27 -5.48
CA TRP A 64 15.01 5.68 -5.65
C TRP A 64 15.64 6.54 -4.56
N ARG A 65 15.75 6.06 -3.34
CA ARG A 65 16.40 6.77 -2.24
C ARG A 65 17.89 7.03 -2.53
N LYS A 66 18.56 6.04 -3.15
CA LYS A 66 19.97 6.14 -3.48
C LYS A 66 20.24 7.04 -4.67
N GLN A 67 19.31 7.13 -5.61
CA GLN A 67 19.47 7.85 -6.87
C GLN A 67 18.21 8.64 -7.22
N TRP A 68 17.64 9.35 -6.25
CA TRP A 68 16.36 10.03 -6.43
C TRP A 68 16.39 11.11 -7.54
N TRP A 69 17.59 11.70 -7.81
CA TRP A 69 17.80 12.75 -8.83
C TRP A 69 17.98 12.18 -10.24
N SER A 70 18.24 10.89 -10.40
CA SER A 70 18.49 10.31 -11.71
C SER A 70 17.26 10.40 -12.61
N ALA A 71 17.51 10.53 -13.93
CA ALA A 71 16.43 10.57 -14.91
C ALA A 71 15.58 9.28 -14.85
N ARG A 72 16.23 8.13 -14.66
CA ARG A 72 15.56 6.84 -14.53
C ARG A 72 14.62 6.82 -13.32
N SER A 73 15.09 7.24 -12.15
CA SER A 73 14.26 7.24 -10.94
C SER A 73 13.07 8.19 -11.09
N ARG A 74 13.29 9.36 -11.67
CA ARG A 74 12.21 10.32 -11.92
C ARG A 74 11.18 9.78 -12.90
N ALA A 75 11.62 9.12 -13.96
CA ALA A 75 10.73 8.52 -14.95
C ALA A 75 9.90 7.39 -14.34
N GLU A 76 10.53 6.53 -13.55
CA GLU A 76 9.84 5.43 -12.87
C GLU A 76 8.79 5.93 -11.87
N ARG A 77 9.12 6.95 -11.09
CA ARG A 77 8.15 7.56 -10.15
C ARG A 77 7.00 8.24 -10.90
N ALA A 78 7.28 8.92 -12.00
CA ALA A 78 6.25 9.54 -12.82
C ALA A 78 5.31 8.50 -13.43
N ALA A 79 5.84 7.39 -13.91
CA ALA A 79 5.05 6.30 -14.45
C ALA A 79 4.17 5.66 -13.39
N LEU A 80 4.70 5.44 -12.18
CA LEU A 80 3.94 4.91 -11.06
C LEU A 80 2.81 5.87 -10.66
N ARG A 81 3.10 7.16 -10.58
CA ARG A 81 2.11 8.19 -10.26
C ARG A 81 0.97 8.17 -11.27
N ALA A 82 1.27 8.16 -12.55
CA ALA A 82 0.28 8.12 -13.61
C ALA A 82 -0.58 6.85 -13.52
N ASN A 83 0.05 5.70 -13.27
CA ASN A 83 -0.64 4.42 -13.12
C ASN A 83 -1.61 4.46 -11.93
N LEU A 84 -1.17 4.91 -10.77
CA LEU A 84 -2.01 4.98 -9.57
C LEU A 84 -3.16 5.97 -9.73
N LYS A 85 -2.92 7.12 -10.36
CA LYS A 85 -3.97 8.13 -10.60
C LYS A 85 -5.02 7.67 -11.59
N ALA A 86 -4.64 6.83 -12.54
CA ALA A 86 -5.57 6.29 -13.53
C ALA A 86 -6.49 5.21 -12.94
N ARG A 87 -6.13 4.62 -11.80
CA ARG A 87 -6.92 3.59 -11.13
C ARG A 87 -7.89 4.22 -10.16
N GLN A 88 -9.06 3.62 -10.03
CA GLN A 88 -10.06 4.04 -9.05
C GLN A 88 -10.27 2.92 -8.04
N TYR A 89 -9.96 3.22 -6.78
CA TYR A 89 -10.14 2.29 -5.68
C TYR A 89 -11.30 2.75 -4.80
N ASP A 90 -12.07 1.80 -4.30
CA ASP A 90 -13.10 2.08 -3.32
C ASP A 90 -12.48 2.33 -1.94
N VAL A 91 -11.43 1.57 -1.62
CA VAL A 91 -10.73 1.65 -0.34
C VAL A 91 -9.23 1.56 -0.57
N VAL A 92 -8.47 2.41 0.12
CA VAL A 92 -7.01 2.35 0.17
C VAL A 92 -6.60 2.11 1.62
N LEU A 93 -5.96 0.97 1.89
CA LEU A 93 -5.50 0.59 3.23
C LEU A 93 -3.99 0.76 3.32
N ASP A 94 -3.56 1.76 4.09
CA ASP A 94 -2.15 1.93 4.40
C ASP A 94 -1.81 1.14 5.67
N MET A 95 -1.20 -0.01 5.48
CA MET A 95 -0.83 -0.93 6.54
C MET A 95 0.60 -0.70 7.04
N GLN A 96 1.30 0.30 6.51
CA GLN A 96 2.69 0.59 6.87
C GLN A 96 2.82 1.82 7.75
N ALA A 97 2.03 2.86 7.52
CA ALA A 97 1.99 4.10 8.29
C ALA A 97 3.36 4.81 8.39
N LEU A 98 4.12 4.82 7.30
CA LEU A 98 5.38 5.55 7.17
C LEU A 98 5.22 6.68 6.15
N MET A 99 6.09 7.70 6.23
CA MET A 99 6.02 8.83 5.29
C MET A 99 6.17 8.40 3.83
N LYS A 100 6.98 7.36 3.57
CA LYS A 100 7.10 6.81 2.22
C LYS A 100 5.81 6.21 1.69
N SER A 101 4.98 5.62 2.57
CA SER A 101 3.67 5.08 2.17
C SER A 101 2.67 6.20 1.92
N ILE A 102 2.77 7.33 2.63
CA ILE A 102 1.91 8.50 2.40
C ILE A 102 2.05 9.03 0.97
N TRP A 103 3.28 9.10 0.47
CA TRP A 103 3.49 9.54 -0.91
C TRP A 103 2.71 8.66 -1.89
N LEU A 104 2.73 7.34 -1.68
CA LEU A 104 1.98 6.39 -2.50
C LEU A 104 0.47 6.59 -2.37
N VAL A 105 -0.02 6.69 -1.14
CA VAL A 105 -1.45 6.84 -0.85
C VAL A 105 -1.99 8.13 -1.48
N ARG A 106 -1.23 9.21 -1.45
CA ARG A 106 -1.62 10.50 -2.05
C ARG A 106 -1.75 10.44 -3.57
N GLN A 107 -1.09 9.49 -4.24
CA GLN A 107 -1.23 9.30 -5.67
C GLN A 107 -2.48 8.52 -6.06
N THR A 108 -3.23 8.00 -5.09
CA THR A 108 -4.38 7.14 -5.33
C THR A 108 -5.71 7.88 -5.18
N ASN A 109 -6.72 7.35 -5.83
CA ASN A 109 -8.12 7.75 -5.64
C ASN A 109 -8.82 6.67 -4.82
N GLY A 110 -9.60 7.08 -3.83
CA GLY A 110 -10.35 6.18 -2.96
C GLY A 110 -10.35 6.66 -1.52
N LEU A 111 -11.19 6.03 -0.69
CA LEU A 111 -11.24 6.32 0.73
C LEU A 111 -10.01 5.73 1.42
N ARG A 112 -9.22 6.60 2.04
CA ARG A 112 -7.92 6.24 2.63
C ARG A 112 -8.08 5.86 4.09
N HIS A 113 -7.67 4.63 4.40
CA HIS A 113 -7.63 4.12 5.77
C HIS A 113 -6.19 3.94 6.23
N GLY A 114 -5.91 4.35 7.44
CA GLY A 114 -4.58 4.21 8.04
C GLY A 114 -4.65 4.26 9.56
N LEU A 115 -3.49 4.17 10.21
CA LEU A 115 -3.38 4.25 11.66
C LEU A 115 -3.51 5.70 12.12
N ASP A 116 -4.10 5.92 13.31
CA ASP A 116 -4.17 7.25 13.91
C ASP A 116 -2.79 7.68 14.44
N ILE A 117 -2.71 8.94 14.94
CA ILE A 117 -1.45 9.53 15.42
C ILE A 117 -0.79 8.72 16.52
N ARG A 118 -1.58 7.99 17.36
CA ARG A 118 -1.05 7.19 18.47
C ARG A 118 -0.59 5.82 18.03
N SER A 119 -1.13 5.30 16.92
CA SER A 119 -0.85 3.95 16.43
C SER A 119 0.12 3.95 15.26
N ALA A 120 0.29 5.06 14.54
CA ALA A 120 1.19 5.15 13.41
C ALA A 120 2.65 5.09 13.86
N ARG A 121 3.48 4.38 13.10
CA ARG A 121 4.93 4.30 13.36
C ARG A 121 5.60 5.65 13.16
N GLU A 122 5.10 6.44 12.23
CA GLU A 122 5.48 7.83 12.03
C GLU A 122 4.22 8.68 12.22
N PRO A 123 4.02 9.33 13.38
CA PRO A 123 2.76 10.02 13.71
C PRO A 123 2.31 11.04 12.67
N LEU A 124 3.25 11.72 12.00
CA LEU A 124 2.91 12.70 10.96
C LEU A 124 2.14 12.08 9.79
N ALA A 125 2.33 10.78 9.54
CA ALA A 125 1.63 10.07 8.46
C ALA A 125 0.11 10.08 8.67
N SER A 126 -0.35 10.04 9.92
CA SER A 126 -1.78 9.96 10.23
C SER A 126 -2.58 11.17 9.76
N PHE A 127 -1.95 12.35 9.63
CA PHE A 127 -2.63 13.56 9.17
C PHE A 127 -3.12 13.49 7.73
N PHE A 128 -2.62 12.54 6.95
CA PHE A 128 -2.95 12.40 5.53
C PHE A 128 -4.04 11.37 5.25
N TYR A 129 -4.59 10.72 6.28
CA TYR A 129 -5.62 9.71 6.11
C TYR A 129 -7.03 10.29 6.24
N ASN A 130 -7.96 9.80 5.41
CA ASN A 130 -9.38 10.15 5.50
C ASN A 130 -10.05 9.42 6.68
N VAL A 131 -9.69 8.16 6.90
CA VAL A 131 -10.17 7.34 8.02
C VAL A 131 -8.97 6.81 8.79
N LYS A 132 -8.99 6.99 10.11
CA LYS A 132 -7.87 6.61 10.99
C LYS A 132 -8.32 5.51 11.93
N HIS A 133 -7.45 4.51 12.11
CA HIS A 133 -7.68 3.39 12.99
C HIS A 133 -6.67 3.38 14.13
N ARG A 134 -7.18 3.24 15.35
CA ARG A 134 -6.35 3.16 16.55
C ARG A 134 -6.13 1.71 16.93
N VAL A 135 -4.86 1.34 17.05
CA VAL A 135 -4.46 0.00 17.48
C VAL A 135 -3.90 0.09 18.90
N LYS A 136 -4.38 -0.80 19.78
CA LYS A 136 -3.84 -0.90 21.14
C LYS A 136 -2.66 -1.85 21.12
N PHE A 137 -1.55 -1.38 21.66
CA PHE A 137 -0.36 -2.20 21.88
C PHE A 137 -0.30 -2.56 23.37
N TRP A 138 -0.10 -3.82 23.67
CA TRP A 138 0.08 -4.33 25.03
C TRP A 138 1.38 -5.05 25.21
#